data_2e9d9c61bca1f29bf3d6a83fbd7fece5
#
_entry.id   2e9d9c61bca1f29bf3d6a83fbd7fece5
#
_cell.length_a   1.000
_cell.length_b   1.000
_cell.length_c   1.000
_cell.angle_alpha   90.00
_cell.angle_beta   90.00
_cell.angle_gamma   90.00
#
_symmetry.space_group_name_H-M   'P 1'
#
loop_
_entity.id
_entity.type
_entity.pdbx_description
1 polymer ?
#
loop_
_entity_poly.entity_id
_entity_poly.type
_entity_poly.pdbx_seq_one_letter_code
_entity_poly.pdbx_strand_id
1 'polypeptide(L)'
;MSRKGLLLFIACGIAWGVPYFFIRIAVQQFDVATIVLARVLVGAAVLIPFAIKRKAIMPALRHWKWVLAFALLEMVGPWFLITNAEKTVSSGLAGLLIAIVPFWAVFIAYFFLGDKSVKHPKTIFGLVVGFIGVFLLVGIDAFTANLDLVGVGAIVLASLGYAIAPALSSHKIGHIDSAGVISLSMVIVAIVYAVPGFAALPAAIPHATFEGWAALAVLGVVCSAIAFILFFDLIKEIGSARATLITYPNTAIAFVMGILFLSEPITLGMIFGFPLVLIGSYFASKKH
;
A
#
# COMPACT_ATOMS: atom_id res chain seq x y z
N MET A 1 14.58 -0.72 20.11
CA MET A 1 13.12 -0.67 19.95
C MET A 1 12.49 -1.29 21.18
N SER A 2 11.45 -0.68 21.76
CA SER A 2 10.72 -1.26 22.90
C SER A 2 10.00 -2.57 22.47
N ARG A 3 9.63 -3.43 23.44
CA ARG A 3 8.82 -4.63 23.14
C ARG A 3 7.49 -4.26 22.48
N LYS A 4 6.86 -3.18 22.93
CA LYS A 4 5.62 -2.66 22.34
C LYS A 4 5.82 -2.20 20.89
N GLY A 5 6.89 -1.43 20.62
CA GLY A 5 7.23 -1.00 19.28
C GLY A 5 7.49 -2.16 18.31
N LEU A 6 8.14 -3.24 18.79
CA LEU A 6 8.36 -4.45 17.99
C LEU A 6 7.05 -5.17 17.67
N LEU A 7 6.16 -5.32 18.63
CA LEU A 7 4.85 -5.95 18.42
C LEU A 7 4.00 -5.15 17.44
N LEU A 8 3.94 -3.83 17.60
CA LEU A 8 3.23 -2.94 16.67
C LEU A 8 3.83 -3.01 15.25
N PHE A 9 5.16 -3.06 15.14
CA PHE A 9 5.85 -3.17 13.86
C PHE A 9 5.50 -4.48 13.12
N ILE A 10 5.54 -5.61 13.84
CA ILE A 10 5.18 -6.92 13.29
C ILE A 10 3.69 -6.95 12.92
N ALA A 11 2.81 -6.53 13.82
CA ALA A 11 1.36 -6.53 13.59
C ALA A 11 0.97 -5.66 12.41
N CYS A 12 1.56 -4.47 12.28
CA CYS A 12 1.34 -3.57 11.16
C CYS A 12 1.90 -4.14 9.85
N GLY A 13 3.10 -4.76 9.89
CA GLY A 13 3.70 -5.45 8.75
C GLY A 13 2.81 -6.58 8.24
N ILE A 14 2.22 -7.38 9.14
CA ILE A 14 1.24 -8.42 8.78
C ILE A 14 -0.01 -7.77 8.17
N ALA A 15 -0.62 -6.80 8.86
CA ALA A 15 -1.87 -6.18 8.43
C ALA A 15 -1.77 -5.52 7.04
N TRP A 16 -0.60 -5.04 6.63
CA TRP A 16 -0.34 -4.50 5.30
C TRP A 16 0.39 -5.45 4.35
N GLY A 17 0.85 -6.61 4.83
CA GLY A 17 1.40 -7.66 3.98
C GLY A 17 0.34 -8.59 3.37
N VAL A 18 -0.77 -8.80 4.08
CA VAL A 18 -1.83 -9.71 3.63
C VAL A 18 -2.86 -9.15 2.63
N PRO A 19 -3.00 -7.81 2.37
CA PRO A 19 -3.99 -7.31 1.42
C PRO A 19 -3.87 -7.93 0.02
N TYR A 20 -2.68 -8.12 -0.51
CA TYR A 20 -2.45 -8.69 -1.85
C TYR A 20 -3.04 -10.10 -1.97
N PHE A 21 -2.88 -10.93 -0.96
CA PHE A 21 -3.52 -12.25 -0.89
C PHE A 21 -5.05 -12.14 -0.94
N PHE A 22 -5.66 -11.26 -0.14
CA PHE A 22 -7.12 -11.11 -0.11
C PHE A 22 -7.67 -10.39 -1.35
N ILE A 23 -6.93 -9.46 -1.95
CA ILE A 23 -7.28 -8.86 -3.24
C ILE A 23 -7.31 -9.94 -4.32
N ARG A 24 -6.31 -10.84 -4.37
CA ARG A 24 -6.26 -11.94 -5.35
C ARG A 24 -7.47 -12.86 -5.26
N ILE A 25 -7.96 -13.15 -4.06
CA ILE A 25 -9.21 -13.92 -3.86
C ILE A 25 -10.43 -13.10 -4.32
N ALA A 26 -10.49 -11.82 -3.93
CA ALA A 26 -11.65 -10.99 -4.20
C ALA A 26 -11.85 -10.68 -5.69
N VAL A 27 -10.78 -10.43 -6.46
CA VAL A 27 -10.86 -10.08 -7.90
C VAL A 27 -11.37 -11.21 -8.78
N GLN A 28 -11.42 -12.44 -8.26
CA GLN A 28 -12.00 -13.58 -8.96
C GLN A 28 -13.54 -13.58 -8.90
N GLN A 29 -14.13 -12.83 -7.98
CA GLN A 29 -15.56 -12.90 -7.67
C GLN A 29 -16.25 -11.52 -7.73
N PHE A 30 -15.51 -10.44 -7.51
CA PHE A 30 -16.04 -9.09 -7.46
C PHE A 30 -15.32 -8.17 -8.45
N ASP A 31 -16.07 -7.18 -8.95
CA ASP A 31 -15.47 -6.09 -9.72
C ASP A 31 -14.55 -5.23 -8.84
N VAL A 32 -13.53 -4.64 -9.46
CA VAL A 32 -12.54 -3.79 -8.79
C VAL A 32 -13.19 -2.66 -7.99
N ALA A 33 -14.19 -2.01 -8.57
CA ALA A 33 -14.90 -0.90 -7.91
C ALA A 33 -15.66 -1.38 -6.67
N THR A 34 -16.28 -2.57 -6.73
CA THR A 34 -16.95 -3.21 -5.60
C THR A 34 -15.95 -3.53 -4.49
N ILE A 35 -14.77 -4.08 -4.82
CA ILE A 35 -13.73 -4.41 -3.83
C ILE A 35 -13.26 -3.15 -3.11
N VAL A 36 -12.92 -2.09 -3.85
CA VAL A 36 -12.46 -0.83 -3.26
C VAL A 36 -13.56 -0.20 -2.42
N LEU A 37 -14.82 -0.18 -2.90
CA LEU A 37 -15.96 0.35 -2.16
C LEU A 37 -16.20 -0.42 -0.85
N ALA A 38 -16.27 -1.75 -0.90
CA ALA A 38 -16.48 -2.59 0.29
C ALA A 38 -15.37 -2.37 1.32
N ARG A 39 -14.12 -2.36 0.87
CA ARG A 39 -12.95 -2.11 1.73
C ARG A 39 -13.05 -0.79 2.48
N VAL A 40 -13.43 0.30 1.80
CA VAL A 40 -13.51 1.63 2.44
C VAL A 40 -14.76 1.80 3.29
N LEU A 41 -15.90 1.21 2.92
CA LEU A 41 -17.12 1.25 3.75
C LEU A 41 -16.91 0.55 5.08
N VAL A 42 -16.36 -0.65 5.05
CA VAL A 42 -16.05 -1.42 6.27
C VAL A 42 -14.96 -0.71 7.09
N GLY A 43 -13.90 -0.22 6.45
CA GLY A 43 -12.85 0.53 7.12
C GLY A 43 -13.34 1.82 7.76
N ALA A 44 -14.18 2.59 7.05
CA ALA A 44 -14.78 3.82 7.56
C ALA A 44 -15.73 3.56 8.73
N ALA A 45 -16.54 2.50 8.68
CA ALA A 45 -17.43 2.11 9.78
C ALA A 45 -16.67 1.89 11.10
N VAL A 46 -15.45 1.39 11.04
CA VAL A 46 -14.60 1.19 12.23
C VAL A 46 -13.84 2.48 12.61
N LEU A 47 -13.28 3.20 11.61
CA LEU A 47 -12.41 4.35 11.90
C LEU A 47 -13.16 5.63 12.23
N ILE A 48 -14.35 5.87 11.67
CA ILE A 48 -15.11 7.10 11.93
C ILE A 48 -15.46 7.25 13.42
N PRO A 49 -16.02 6.23 14.12
CA PRO A 49 -16.27 6.31 15.56
C PRO A 49 -15.01 6.65 16.37
N PHE A 50 -13.87 6.08 15.97
CA PHE A 50 -12.57 6.35 16.60
C PHE A 50 -12.11 7.79 16.37
N ALA A 51 -12.25 8.30 15.13
CA ALA A 51 -11.90 9.67 14.78
C ALA A 51 -12.83 10.70 15.47
N ILE A 52 -14.11 10.38 15.64
CA ILE A 52 -15.08 11.22 16.40
C ILE A 52 -14.65 11.32 17.87
N LYS A 53 -14.34 10.19 18.51
CA LYS A 53 -13.88 10.19 19.92
C LYS A 53 -12.61 11.03 20.11
N ARG A 54 -11.74 11.09 19.10
CA ARG A 54 -10.52 11.92 19.10
C ARG A 54 -10.77 13.37 18.69
N LYS A 55 -11.99 13.76 18.35
CA LYS A 55 -12.33 15.07 17.79
C LYS A 55 -11.50 15.42 16.53
N ALA A 56 -11.12 14.41 15.75
CA ALA A 56 -10.21 14.52 14.62
C ALA A 56 -10.91 14.89 13.30
N ILE A 57 -12.21 14.70 13.19
CA ILE A 57 -12.98 14.92 11.95
C ILE A 57 -12.99 16.40 11.54
N MET A 58 -13.30 17.31 12.46
CA MET A 58 -13.43 18.74 12.13
C MET A 58 -12.09 19.38 11.69
N PRO A 59 -10.96 19.10 12.33
CA PRO A 59 -9.65 19.55 11.82
C PRO A 59 -9.35 19.05 10.41
N ALA A 60 -9.66 17.77 10.11
CA ALA A 60 -9.47 17.19 8.78
C ALA A 60 -10.38 17.87 7.74
N LEU A 61 -11.66 18.12 8.06
CA LEU A 61 -12.62 18.81 7.19
C LEU A 61 -12.16 20.24 6.84
N ARG A 62 -11.58 20.96 7.79
CA ARG A 62 -11.02 22.30 7.51
C ARG A 62 -9.91 22.29 6.47
N HIS A 63 -9.24 21.17 6.30
CA HIS A 63 -8.16 20.96 5.33
C HIS A 63 -8.57 20.03 4.18
N TRP A 64 -9.86 19.96 3.86
CA TRP A 64 -10.45 19.00 2.92
C TRP A 64 -9.72 18.91 1.57
N LYS A 65 -9.19 20.03 1.04
CA LYS A 65 -8.46 20.04 -0.24
C LYS A 65 -7.22 19.15 -0.20
N TRP A 66 -6.48 19.19 0.92
CA TRP A 66 -5.27 18.39 1.11
C TRP A 66 -5.61 16.94 1.44
N VAL A 67 -6.72 16.73 2.18
CA VAL A 67 -7.24 15.38 2.43
C VAL A 67 -7.75 14.74 1.13
N LEU A 68 -8.39 15.51 0.24
CA LEU A 68 -8.80 15.06 -1.08
C LEU A 68 -7.57 14.66 -1.93
N ALA A 69 -6.54 15.53 -1.98
CA ALA A 69 -5.32 15.21 -2.71
C ALA A 69 -4.65 13.94 -2.14
N PHE A 70 -4.57 13.80 -0.81
CA PHE A 70 -4.09 12.59 -0.17
C PHE A 70 -4.94 11.37 -0.54
N ALA A 71 -6.27 11.46 -0.44
CA ALA A 71 -7.17 10.35 -0.78
C ALA A 71 -7.03 9.90 -2.23
N LEU A 72 -6.88 10.82 -3.18
CA LEU A 72 -6.69 10.51 -4.59
C LEU A 72 -5.36 9.78 -4.83
N LEU A 73 -4.29 10.25 -4.21
CA LEU A 73 -2.93 9.73 -4.41
C LEU A 73 -2.64 8.47 -3.59
N GLU A 74 -3.28 8.31 -2.43
CA GLU A 74 -3.02 7.18 -1.53
C GLU A 74 -4.00 6.03 -1.71
N MET A 75 -5.27 6.33 -2.05
CA MET A 75 -6.33 5.33 -2.02
C MET A 75 -7.07 5.19 -3.35
N VAL A 76 -7.63 6.28 -3.92
CA VAL A 76 -8.48 6.19 -5.12
C VAL A 76 -7.71 5.56 -6.27
N GLY A 77 -6.60 6.17 -6.67
CA GLY A 77 -5.77 5.68 -7.76
C GLY A 77 -5.07 4.37 -7.43
N PRO A 78 -4.23 4.33 -6.38
CA PRO A 78 -3.43 3.15 -6.08
C PRO A 78 -4.25 1.88 -5.80
N TRP A 79 -5.32 1.98 -5.03
CA TRP A 79 -6.12 0.79 -4.72
C TRP A 79 -6.85 0.23 -5.95
N PHE A 80 -7.30 1.10 -6.85
CA PHE A 80 -7.83 0.65 -8.14
C PHE A 80 -6.75 -0.02 -9.00
N LEU A 81 -5.62 0.65 -9.16
CA LEU A 81 -4.54 0.17 -10.02
C LEU A 81 -3.99 -1.18 -9.55
N ILE A 82 -3.73 -1.33 -8.24
CA ILE A 82 -3.24 -2.58 -7.66
C ILE A 82 -4.31 -3.67 -7.79
N THR A 83 -5.55 -3.39 -7.38
CA THR A 83 -6.64 -4.37 -7.43
C THR A 83 -6.90 -4.83 -8.87
N ASN A 84 -6.86 -3.91 -9.84
CA ASN A 84 -7.04 -4.29 -11.24
C ASN A 84 -5.85 -5.08 -11.79
N ALA A 85 -4.62 -4.73 -11.42
CA ALA A 85 -3.43 -5.45 -11.83
C ALA A 85 -3.39 -6.89 -11.29
N GLU A 86 -3.89 -7.12 -10.09
CA GLU A 86 -3.95 -8.46 -9.50
C GLU A 86 -4.93 -9.42 -10.18
N LYS A 87 -5.68 -9.00 -11.20
CA LYS A 87 -6.40 -9.92 -12.09
C LYS A 87 -5.43 -10.80 -12.91
N THR A 88 -4.27 -10.24 -13.26
CA THR A 88 -3.27 -10.86 -14.14
C THR A 88 -1.89 -10.99 -13.49
N VAL A 89 -1.52 -10.09 -12.60
CA VAL A 89 -0.27 -10.10 -11.85
C VAL A 89 -0.45 -10.90 -10.56
N SER A 90 0.53 -11.74 -10.19
CA SER A 90 0.47 -12.49 -8.95
C SER A 90 0.54 -11.60 -7.71
N SER A 91 -0.08 -12.03 -6.61
CA SER A 91 -0.13 -11.26 -5.35
C SER A 91 1.26 -11.05 -4.76
N GLY A 92 2.13 -12.06 -4.86
CA GLY A 92 3.53 -11.97 -4.45
C GLY A 92 4.29 -10.91 -5.23
N LEU A 93 4.17 -10.91 -6.57
CA LEU A 93 4.83 -9.90 -7.43
C LEU A 93 4.26 -8.49 -7.18
N ALA A 94 2.94 -8.35 -7.00
CA ALA A 94 2.32 -7.07 -6.67
C ALA A 94 2.91 -6.48 -5.38
N GLY A 95 2.99 -7.27 -4.32
CA GLY A 95 3.64 -6.86 -3.06
C GLY A 95 5.12 -6.52 -3.23
N LEU A 96 5.87 -7.30 -4.06
CA LEU A 96 7.28 -7.03 -4.33
C LEU A 96 7.49 -5.70 -5.06
N LEU A 97 6.64 -5.37 -6.03
CA LEU A 97 6.72 -4.11 -6.78
C LEU A 97 6.47 -2.88 -5.91
N ILE A 98 5.69 -3.00 -4.85
CA ILE A 98 5.48 -1.88 -3.91
C ILE A 98 6.75 -1.54 -3.12
N ALA A 99 7.74 -2.44 -3.02
CA ALA A 99 9.05 -2.12 -2.44
C ALA A 99 9.83 -1.04 -3.24
N ILE A 100 9.33 -0.60 -4.40
CA ILE A 100 9.85 0.54 -5.17
C ILE A 100 9.52 1.90 -4.52
N VAL A 101 8.52 1.98 -3.65
CA VAL A 101 8.08 3.25 -3.02
C VAL A 101 9.23 4.09 -2.44
N PRO A 102 10.22 3.54 -1.71
CA PRO A 102 11.34 4.31 -1.21
C PRO A 102 12.19 4.98 -2.31
N PHE A 103 12.28 4.39 -3.50
CA PHE A 103 13.00 5.02 -4.63
C PHE A 103 12.28 6.27 -5.11
N TRP A 104 10.95 6.20 -5.25
CA TRP A 104 10.13 7.38 -5.56
C TRP A 104 10.25 8.45 -4.49
N ALA A 105 10.24 8.06 -3.21
CA ALA A 105 10.40 9.01 -2.11
C ALA A 105 11.74 9.75 -2.16
N VAL A 106 12.83 9.06 -2.47
CA VAL A 106 14.16 9.65 -2.67
C VAL A 106 14.19 10.57 -3.89
N PHE A 107 13.59 10.16 -5.00
CA PHE A 107 13.47 10.97 -6.21
C PHE A 107 12.71 12.27 -5.93
N ILE A 108 11.56 12.19 -5.26
CA ILE A 108 10.74 13.34 -4.88
C ILE A 108 11.52 14.26 -3.92
N ALA A 109 12.20 13.70 -2.91
CA ALA A 109 13.00 14.48 -1.97
C ALA A 109 14.09 15.29 -2.68
N TYR A 110 14.76 14.69 -3.66
CA TYR A 110 15.82 15.36 -4.41
C TYR A 110 15.30 16.46 -5.34
N PHE A 111 14.34 16.11 -6.22
CA PHE A 111 13.92 17.01 -7.31
C PHE A 111 12.91 18.06 -6.86
N PHE A 112 12.04 17.76 -5.89
CA PHE A 112 10.94 18.63 -5.50
C PHE A 112 11.10 19.25 -4.12
N LEU A 113 11.83 18.59 -3.19
CA LEU A 113 12.05 19.12 -1.85
C LEU A 113 13.46 19.68 -1.66
N GLY A 114 14.34 19.57 -2.66
CA GLY A 114 15.70 20.10 -2.62
C GLY A 114 16.63 19.40 -1.61
N ASP A 115 16.29 18.18 -1.20
CA ASP A 115 17.09 17.43 -0.23
C ASP A 115 18.37 16.91 -0.87
N LYS A 116 19.49 17.60 -0.57
CA LYS A 116 20.82 17.24 -1.09
C LYS A 116 21.43 16.03 -0.40
N SER A 117 20.85 15.51 0.69
CA SER A 117 21.32 14.30 1.37
C SER A 117 21.25 13.06 0.46
N VAL A 118 20.39 13.11 -0.55
CA VAL A 118 20.27 12.10 -1.60
C VAL A 118 21.55 11.85 -2.38
N LYS A 119 22.46 12.85 -2.47
CA LYS A 119 23.77 12.71 -3.13
C LYS A 119 24.78 11.89 -2.32
N HIS A 120 24.42 11.44 -1.13
CA HIS A 120 25.30 10.61 -0.33
C HIS A 120 25.60 9.29 -1.06
N PRO A 121 26.89 8.83 -1.13
CA PRO A 121 27.28 7.65 -1.91
C PRO A 121 26.48 6.38 -1.59
N LYS A 122 26.10 6.19 -0.32
CA LYS A 122 25.28 5.03 0.09
C LYS A 122 23.85 5.11 -0.45
N THR A 123 23.27 6.31 -0.55
CA THR A 123 21.95 6.52 -1.16
C THR A 123 21.99 6.20 -2.64
N ILE A 124 23.01 6.70 -3.36
CA ILE A 124 23.22 6.40 -4.78
C ILE A 124 23.44 4.90 -5.00
N PHE A 125 24.29 4.27 -4.18
CA PHE A 125 24.48 2.81 -4.22
C PHE A 125 23.15 2.06 -4.04
N GLY A 126 22.33 2.46 -3.05
CA GLY A 126 21.03 1.89 -2.82
C GLY A 126 20.09 2.03 -4.03
N LEU A 127 20.06 3.20 -4.66
CA LEU A 127 19.27 3.44 -5.87
C LEU A 127 19.69 2.54 -7.02
N VAL A 128 21.01 2.42 -7.28
CA VAL A 128 21.55 1.58 -8.36
C VAL A 128 21.25 0.10 -8.11
N VAL A 129 21.54 -0.40 -6.91
CA VAL A 129 21.29 -1.82 -6.54
C VAL A 129 19.80 -2.15 -6.64
N GLY A 130 18.94 -1.26 -6.12
CA GLY A 130 17.50 -1.49 -6.17
C GLY A 130 16.94 -1.39 -7.58
N PHE A 131 17.42 -0.49 -8.42
CA PHE A 131 17.04 -0.44 -9.82
C PHE A 131 17.41 -1.72 -10.58
N ILE A 132 18.63 -2.25 -10.35
CA ILE A 132 19.03 -3.55 -10.88
C ILE A 132 18.09 -4.64 -10.36
N GLY A 133 17.71 -4.61 -9.08
CA GLY A 133 16.77 -5.56 -8.49
C GLY A 133 15.39 -5.52 -9.18
N VAL A 134 14.86 -4.34 -9.42
CA VAL A 134 13.58 -4.16 -10.16
C VAL A 134 13.69 -4.64 -11.60
N PHE A 135 14.81 -4.33 -12.26
CA PHE A 135 15.07 -4.78 -13.64
C PHE A 135 15.13 -6.31 -13.71
N LEU A 136 15.80 -6.97 -12.77
CA LEU A 136 15.85 -8.44 -12.73
C LEU A 136 14.47 -9.02 -12.40
N LEU A 137 13.76 -8.44 -11.45
CA LEU A 137 12.43 -8.89 -11.03
C LEU A 137 11.43 -8.88 -12.20
N VAL A 138 11.39 -7.76 -12.93
CA VAL A 138 10.44 -7.59 -14.04
C VAL A 138 11.00 -8.16 -15.35
N GLY A 139 12.28 -7.93 -15.63
CA GLY A 139 12.90 -8.27 -16.90
C GLY A 139 13.00 -9.77 -17.12
N ILE A 140 13.43 -10.54 -16.12
CA ILE A 140 13.51 -12.01 -16.23
C ILE A 140 12.11 -12.59 -16.43
N ASP A 141 11.15 -12.16 -15.62
CA ASP A 141 9.78 -12.68 -15.67
C ASP A 141 9.03 -12.26 -16.95
N ALA A 142 9.33 -11.09 -17.50
CA ALA A 142 8.78 -10.67 -18.79
C ALA A 142 9.17 -11.60 -19.95
N PHE A 143 10.36 -12.19 -19.89
CA PHE A 143 10.84 -13.14 -20.92
C PHE A 143 10.43 -14.59 -20.65
N THR A 144 10.25 -14.96 -19.38
CA THR A 144 10.04 -16.37 -18.98
C THR A 144 8.62 -16.72 -18.58
N ALA A 145 7.83 -15.77 -18.10
CA ALA A 145 6.53 -16.00 -17.46
C ALA A 145 5.33 -15.30 -18.14
N ASN A 146 5.48 -14.76 -19.36
CA ASN A 146 4.41 -13.98 -20.06
C ASN A 146 3.79 -12.91 -19.15
N LEU A 147 4.63 -12.09 -18.51
CA LEU A 147 4.23 -11.10 -17.54
C LEU A 147 3.36 -10.00 -18.16
N ASP A 148 2.25 -9.67 -17.52
CA ASP A 148 1.42 -8.51 -17.90
C ASP A 148 2.15 -7.19 -17.55
N LEU A 149 2.84 -6.61 -18.52
CA LEU A 149 3.57 -5.36 -18.36
C LEU A 149 2.64 -4.16 -18.08
N VAL A 150 1.38 -4.22 -18.49
CA VAL A 150 0.39 -3.16 -18.21
C VAL A 150 0.03 -3.21 -16.73
N GLY A 151 -0.24 -4.41 -16.20
CA GLY A 151 -0.47 -4.61 -14.77
C GLY A 151 0.74 -4.22 -13.91
N VAL A 152 1.95 -4.59 -14.31
CA VAL A 152 3.20 -4.15 -13.66
C VAL A 152 3.31 -2.63 -13.67
N GLY A 153 3.09 -1.98 -14.81
CA GLY A 153 3.12 -0.53 -14.93
C GLY A 153 2.08 0.16 -14.04
N ALA A 154 0.89 -0.43 -13.91
CA ALA A 154 -0.15 0.07 -13.02
C ALA A 154 0.28 0.03 -11.53
N ILE A 155 0.95 -1.05 -11.09
CA ILE A 155 1.46 -1.15 -9.71
C ILE A 155 2.62 -0.16 -9.47
N VAL A 156 3.50 0.01 -10.45
CA VAL A 156 4.59 1.01 -10.38
C VAL A 156 4.02 2.42 -10.29
N LEU A 157 2.96 2.73 -11.06
CA LEU A 157 2.25 4.01 -10.95
C LEU A 157 1.57 4.19 -9.58
N ALA A 158 0.96 3.14 -9.05
CA ALA A 158 0.39 3.14 -7.69
C ALA A 158 1.46 3.43 -6.63
N SER A 159 2.65 2.83 -6.76
CA SER A 159 3.77 3.04 -5.85
C SER A 159 4.29 4.49 -5.85
N LEU A 160 4.20 5.18 -7.00
CA LEU A 160 4.48 6.62 -7.09
C LEU A 160 3.46 7.43 -6.27
N GLY A 161 2.17 7.09 -6.35
CA GLY A 161 1.12 7.68 -5.51
C GLY A 161 1.43 7.55 -4.03
N TYR A 162 1.81 6.36 -3.58
CA TYR A 162 2.23 6.06 -2.19
C TYR A 162 3.48 6.83 -1.73
N ALA A 163 4.32 7.28 -2.65
CA ALA A 163 5.45 8.14 -2.31
C ALA A 163 5.05 9.62 -2.23
N ILE A 164 4.18 10.09 -3.14
CA ILE A 164 3.75 11.50 -3.20
C ILE A 164 2.79 11.83 -2.05
N ALA A 165 1.83 10.98 -1.75
CA ALA A 165 0.78 11.25 -0.79
C ALA A 165 1.31 11.56 0.63
N PRO A 166 2.21 10.75 1.23
CA PRO A 166 2.82 11.08 2.52
C PRO A 166 3.71 12.33 2.46
N ALA A 167 4.46 12.53 1.38
CA ALA A 167 5.31 13.72 1.21
C ALA A 167 4.46 15.01 1.21
N LEU A 168 3.36 15.02 0.45
CA LEU A 168 2.42 16.13 0.40
C LEU A 168 1.73 16.35 1.74
N SER A 169 1.26 15.27 2.38
CA SER A 169 0.51 15.34 3.63
C SER A 169 1.37 15.81 4.80
N SER A 170 2.62 15.39 4.89
CA SER A 170 3.51 15.79 5.97
C SER A 170 3.69 17.31 6.08
N HIS A 171 3.74 18.00 4.95
CA HIS A 171 3.89 19.46 4.90
C HIS A 171 2.60 20.24 5.18
N LYS A 172 1.43 19.69 4.80
CA LYS A 172 0.16 20.44 4.82
C LYS A 172 -0.81 20.01 5.90
N ILE A 173 -0.82 18.74 6.23
CA ILE A 173 -1.78 18.14 7.19
C ILE A 173 -1.10 17.25 8.25
N GLY A 174 0.22 17.23 8.32
CA GLY A 174 0.97 16.41 9.28
C GLY A 174 0.74 16.78 10.75
N HIS A 175 0.22 17.97 11.03
CA HIS A 175 -0.18 18.42 12.36
C HIS A 175 -1.60 17.96 12.76
N ILE A 176 -2.38 17.42 11.83
CA ILE A 176 -3.75 16.94 12.06
C ILE A 176 -3.70 15.48 12.52
N ASP A 177 -4.60 15.11 13.44
CA ASP A 177 -4.73 13.70 13.83
C ASP A 177 -5.08 12.86 12.59
N SER A 178 -4.20 11.92 12.29
CA SER A 178 -4.29 11.07 11.12
C SER A 178 -5.56 10.20 11.09
N ALA A 179 -6.17 9.90 12.24
CA ALA A 179 -7.46 9.21 12.28
C ALA A 179 -8.55 10.00 11.54
N GLY A 180 -8.56 11.35 11.68
CA GLY A 180 -9.48 12.22 10.95
C GLY A 180 -9.17 12.26 9.46
N VAL A 181 -7.90 12.37 9.10
CA VAL A 181 -7.45 12.39 7.70
C VAL A 181 -7.85 11.11 6.98
N ILE A 182 -7.54 9.94 7.56
CA ILE A 182 -7.86 8.65 6.95
C ILE A 182 -9.36 8.39 6.90
N SER A 183 -10.09 8.70 7.97
CA SER A 183 -11.56 8.54 7.96
C SER A 183 -12.22 9.36 6.87
N LEU A 184 -11.83 10.64 6.72
CA LEU A 184 -12.36 11.50 5.66
C LEU A 184 -11.91 11.03 4.28
N SER A 185 -10.67 10.55 4.14
CA SER A 185 -10.17 9.96 2.89
C SER A 185 -11.00 8.74 2.48
N MET A 186 -11.34 7.83 3.43
CA MET A 186 -12.19 6.68 3.13
C MET A 186 -13.60 7.10 2.70
N VAL A 187 -14.16 8.16 3.28
CA VAL A 187 -15.45 8.70 2.83
C VAL A 187 -15.36 9.23 1.41
N ILE A 188 -14.29 9.97 1.06
CA ILE A 188 -14.05 10.45 -0.30
C ILE A 188 -13.97 9.28 -1.28
N VAL A 189 -13.20 8.25 -0.96
CA VAL A 189 -13.07 7.04 -1.79
C VAL A 189 -14.42 6.33 -1.93
N ALA A 190 -15.20 6.23 -0.85
CA ALA A 190 -16.54 5.65 -0.90
C ALA A 190 -17.46 6.42 -1.86
N ILE A 191 -17.41 7.76 -1.84
CA ILE A 191 -18.18 8.59 -2.78
C ILE A 191 -17.77 8.34 -4.22
N VAL A 192 -16.46 8.27 -4.50
CA VAL A 192 -15.94 8.01 -5.87
C VAL A 192 -16.38 6.65 -6.39
N TYR A 193 -16.33 5.62 -5.55
CA TYR A 193 -16.63 4.24 -5.95
C TYR A 193 -18.08 3.81 -5.69
N ALA A 194 -18.93 4.67 -5.11
CA ALA A 194 -20.33 4.32 -4.79
C ALA A 194 -21.10 3.86 -6.04
N VAL A 195 -21.11 4.69 -7.08
CA VAL A 195 -21.89 4.38 -8.29
C VAL A 195 -21.35 3.12 -8.99
N PRO A 196 -20.10 3.04 -9.41
CA PRO A 196 -19.61 1.85 -10.12
C PRO A 196 -19.60 0.59 -9.22
N GLY A 197 -19.27 0.71 -7.93
CA GLY A 197 -19.19 -0.43 -7.03
C GLY A 197 -20.57 -1.03 -6.69
N PHE A 198 -21.58 -0.20 -6.43
CA PHE A 198 -22.96 -0.70 -6.22
C PHE A 198 -23.60 -1.20 -7.50
N ALA A 199 -23.29 -0.60 -8.66
CA ALA A 199 -23.82 -1.06 -9.94
C ALA A 199 -23.30 -2.46 -10.33
N ALA A 200 -22.04 -2.77 -10.00
CA ALA A 200 -21.43 -4.08 -10.28
C ALA A 200 -21.80 -5.17 -9.25
N LEU A 201 -22.16 -4.79 -8.02
CA LEU A 201 -22.41 -5.72 -6.92
C LEU A 201 -23.50 -6.77 -7.21
N PRO A 202 -24.69 -6.45 -7.81
CA PRO A 202 -25.74 -7.44 -8.07
C PRO A 202 -25.28 -8.61 -8.94
N ALA A 203 -24.38 -8.37 -9.88
CA ALA A 203 -23.83 -9.43 -10.73
C ALA A 203 -22.91 -10.40 -9.97
N ALA A 204 -22.26 -9.94 -8.91
CA ALA A 204 -21.36 -10.74 -8.10
C ALA A 204 -22.09 -11.62 -7.06
N ILE A 205 -23.19 -11.11 -6.48
CA ILE A 205 -23.90 -11.78 -5.36
C ILE A 205 -24.23 -13.27 -5.62
N PRO A 206 -24.74 -13.67 -6.81
CA PRO A 206 -25.11 -15.08 -7.05
C PRO A 206 -23.92 -16.03 -7.08
N HIS A 207 -22.70 -15.53 -7.35
CA HIS A 207 -21.50 -16.32 -7.55
C HIS A 207 -20.47 -16.16 -6.43
N ALA A 208 -20.70 -15.19 -5.51
CA ALA A 208 -19.77 -14.89 -4.44
C ALA A 208 -19.80 -15.98 -3.37
N THR A 209 -18.62 -16.52 -3.09
CA THR A 209 -18.43 -17.54 -2.05
C THR A 209 -18.20 -16.88 -0.68
N PHE A 210 -18.26 -17.69 0.39
CA PHE A 210 -17.89 -17.23 1.73
C PHE A 210 -16.47 -16.66 1.77
N GLU A 211 -15.52 -17.24 1.04
CA GLU A 211 -14.13 -16.78 0.97
C GLU A 211 -14.02 -15.38 0.34
N GLY A 212 -14.80 -15.11 -0.71
CA GLY A 212 -14.87 -13.79 -1.32
C GLY A 212 -15.39 -12.72 -0.34
N TRP A 213 -16.49 -12.98 0.35
CA TRP A 213 -17.04 -12.08 1.37
C TRP A 213 -16.08 -11.91 2.56
N ALA A 214 -15.45 -12.98 3.02
CA ALA A 214 -14.42 -12.94 4.07
C ALA A 214 -13.22 -12.09 3.63
N ALA A 215 -12.78 -12.21 2.39
CA ALA A 215 -11.70 -11.39 1.83
C ALA A 215 -12.05 -9.90 1.88
N LEU A 216 -13.26 -9.49 1.45
CA LEU A 216 -13.72 -8.10 1.56
C LEU A 216 -13.75 -7.60 3.01
N ALA A 217 -14.23 -8.42 3.94
CA ALA A 217 -14.27 -8.08 5.36
C ALA A 217 -12.87 -7.89 5.94
N VAL A 218 -11.92 -8.79 5.63
CA VAL A 218 -10.52 -8.69 6.09
C VAL A 218 -9.85 -7.46 5.48
N LEU A 219 -10.04 -7.19 4.19
CA LEU A 219 -9.52 -6.00 3.54
C LEU A 219 -10.01 -4.71 4.21
N GLY A 220 -11.28 -4.64 4.60
CA GLY A 220 -11.84 -3.48 5.28
C GLY A 220 -11.41 -3.36 6.74
N VAL A 221 -11.59 -4.42 7.53
CA VAL A 221 -11.32 -4.39 8.99
C VAL A 221 -9.83 -4.43 9.27
N VAL A 222 -9.14 -5.47 8.81
CA VAL A 222 -7.74 -5.72 9.18
C VAL A 222 -6.80 -4.83 8.38
N CYS A 223 -6.89 -4.90 7.04
CA CYS A 223 -5.93 -4.24 6.15
C CYS A 223 -6.17 -2.74 5.98
N SER A 224 -7.32 -2.24 6.41
CA SER A 224 -7.61 -0.80 6.37
C SER A 224 -7.77 -0.23 7.78
N ALA A 225 -8.82 -0.55 8.53
CA ALA A 225 -9.07 0.11 9.82
C ALA A 225 -8.00 -0.21 10.87
N ILE A 226 -7.80 -1.49 11.19
CA ILE A 226 -6.83 -1.93 12.22
C ILE A 226 -5.40 -1.53 11.80
N ALA A 227 -5.03 -1.75 10.54
CA ALA A 227 -3.70 -1.43 10.05
C ALA A 227 -3.34 0.06 10.25
N PHE A 228 -4.25 1.00 9.94
CA PHE A 228 -3.99 2.41 10.19
C PHE A 228 -3.92 2.75 11.68
N ILE A 229 -4.76 2.16 12.53
CA ILE A 229 -4.68 2.36 13.99
C ILE A 229 -3.31 1.89 14.50
N LEU A 230 -2.88 0.68 14.12
CA LEU A 230 -1.57 0.12 14.50
C LEU A 230 -0.42 1.00 14.00
N PHE A 231 -0.52 1.48 12.76
CA PHE A 231 0.51 2.31 12.16
C PHE A 231 0.66 3.66 12.88
N PHE A 232 -0.45 4.29 13.28
CA PHE A 232 -0.38 5.54 14.04
C PHE A 232 0.21 5.35 15.43
N ASP A 233 -0.14 4.24 16.09
CA ASP A 233 0.46 3.91 17.38
C ASP A 233 1.94 3.53 17.24
N LEU A 234 2.32 2.89 16.13
CA LEU A 234 3.71 2.62 15.80
C LEU A 234 4.50 3.93 15.59
N ILE A 235 3.95 4.89 14.83
CA ILE A 235 4.58 6.20 14.63
C ILE A 235 4.84 6.91 15.96
N LYS A 236 3.88 6.87 16.90
CA LYS A 236 4.05 7.47 18.23
C LYS A 236 5.15 6.78 19.04
N GLU A 237 5.30 5.48 18.89
CA GLU A 237 6.25 4.68 19.68
C GLU A 237 7.68 4.75 19.15
N ILE A 238 7.88 4.73 17.81
CA ILE A 238 9.22 4.65 17.22
C ILE A 238 9.57 5.80 16.25
N GLY A 239 8.63 6.71 16.05
CA GLY A 239 8.76 7.84 15.12
C GLY A 239 8.44 7.47 13.67
N SER A 240 8.05 8.48 12.87
CA SER A 240 7.61 8.29 11.47
C SER A 240 8.69 7.66 10.58
N ALA A 241 9.95 8.12 10.69
CA ALA A 241 11.04 7.63 9.87
C ALA A 241 11.34 6.14 10.06
N ARG A 242 11.15 5.58 11.28
CA ARG A 242 11.32 4.15 11.53
C ARG A 242 10.06 3.36 11.18
N ALA A 243 8.89 3.97 11.31
CA ALA A 243 7.63 3.31 10.97
C ALA A 243 7.53 2.99 9.49
N THR A 244 8.14 3.77 8.59
CA THR A 244 8.15 3.47 7.15
C THR A 244 8.87 2.17 6.79
N LEU A 245 9.75 1.67 7.67
CA LEU A 245 10.46 0.40 7.44
C LEU A 245 9.52 -0.83 7.44
N ILE A 246 8.24 -0.67 7.83
CA ILE A 246 7.23 -1.73 7.70
C ILE A 246 7.03 -2.18 6.24
N THR A 247 7.41 -1.36 5.26
CA THR A 247 7.38 -1.74 3.85
C THR A 247 8.16 -3.03 3.58
N TYR A 248 9.24 -3.30 4.31
CA TYR A 248 10.03 -4.51 4.12
C TYR A 248 9.31 -5.79 4.60
N PRO A 249 8.83 -5.87 5.87
CA PRO A 249 8.11 -7.06 6.29
C PRO A 249 6.79 -7.25 5.55
N ASN A 250 6.05 -6.18 5.19
CA ASN A 250 4.80 -6.35 4.45
C ASN A 250 5.04 -6.96 3.06
N THR A 251 6.08 -6.53 2.35
CA THR A 251 6.49 -7.09 1.07
C THR A 251 6.89 -8.57 1.20
N ALA A 252 7.67 -8.92 2.22
CA ALA A 252 8.05 -10.31 2.48
C ALA A 252 6.83 -11.19 2.80
N ILE A 253 5.87 -10.66 3.58
CA ILE A 253 4.64 -11.37 3.94
C ILE A 253 3.77 -11.58 2.70
N ALA A 254 3.59 -10.57 1.83
CA ALA A 254 2.86 -10.70 0.58
C ALA A 254 3.43 -11.82 -0.29
N PHE A 255 4.75 -11.85 -0.43
CA PHE A 255 5.47 -12.88 -1.19
C PHE A 255 5.24 -14.29 -0.61
N VAL A 256 5.43 -14.44 0.70
CA VAL A 256 5.24 -15.74 1.39
C VAL A 256 3.78 -16.20 1.31
N MET A 257 2.80 -15.29 1.48
CA MET A 257 1.38 -15.61 1.37
C MET A 257 0.99 -16.09 -0.03
N GLY A 258 1.51 -15.44 -1.09
CA GLY A 258 1.29 -15.85 -2.47
C GLY A 258 1.77 -17.27 -2.73
N ILE A 259 2.98 -17.61 -2.27
CA ILE A 259 3.56 -18.95 -2.45
C ILE A 259 2.79 -20.01 -1.64
N LEU A 260 2.60 -19.78 -0.34
CA LEU A 260 2.09 -20.82 0.57
C LEU A 260 0.60 -21.09 0.39
N PHE A 261 -0.21 -20.06 0.11
CA PHE A 261 -1.67 -20.18 0.11
C PHE A 261 -2.31 -20.07 -1.27
N LEU A 262 -1.64 -19.44 -2.24
CA LEU A 262 -2.15 -19.33 -3.62
C LEU A 262 -1.39 -20.22 -4.60
N SER A 263 -0.39 -20.97 -4.12
CA SER A 263 0.45 -21.82 -4.96
C SER A 263 1.10 -21.04 -6.12
N GLU A 264 1.40 -19.77 -5.88
CA GLU A 264 2.05 -18.92 -6.88
C GLU A 264 3.48 -19.41 -7.16
N PRO A 265 3.90 -19.52 -8.43
CA PRO A 265 5.23 -20.01 -8.76
C PRO A 265 6.31 -19.01 -8.30
N ILE A 266 7.40 -19.55 -7.77
CA ILE A 266 8.60 -18.76 -7.49
C ILE A 266 9.37 -18.61 -8.80
N THR A 267 9.48 -17.38 -9.30
CA THR A 267 10.19 -17.09 -10.53
C THR A 267 11.68 -16.77 -10.25
N LEU A 268 12.51 -16.90 -11.29
CA LEU A 268 13.91 -16.50 -11.18
C LEU A 268 14.07 -15.00 -10.92
N GLY A 269 13.17 -14.17 -11.49
CA GLY A 269 13.11 -12.74 -11.20
C GLY A 269 12.87 -12.44 -9.73
N MET A 270 11.96 -13.17 -9.09
CA MET A 270 11.69 -13.05 -7.66
C MET A 270 12.90 -13.46 -6.81
N ILE A 271 13.56 -14.58 -7.14
CA ILE A 271 14.73 -15.07 -6.37
C ILE A 271 15.89 -14.06 -6.38
N PHE A 272 16.23 -13.52 -7.54
CA PHE A 272 17.39 -12.64 -7.69
C PHE A 272 17.03 -11.15 -7.52
N GLY A 273 15.89 -10.71 -8.01
CA GLY A 273 15.50 -9.31 -7.98
C GLY A 273 15.04 -8.84 -6.59
N PHE A 274 14.26 -9.63 -5.88
CA PHE A 274 13.71 -9.24 -4.58
C PHE A 274 14.75 -8.87 -3.52
N PRO A 275 15.78 -9.70 -3.24
CA PRO A 275 16.82 -9.33 -2.29
C PRO A 275 17.53 -8.02 -2.66
N LEU A 276 17.77 -7.77 -3.94
CA LEU A 276 18.40 -6.54 -4.42
C LEU A 276 17.48 -5.32 -4.24
N VAL A 277 16.16 -5.46 -4.49
CA VAL A 277 15.18 -4.40 -4.21
C VAL A 277 15.18 -4.04 -2.73
N LEU A 278 15.17 -5.04 -1.84
CA LEU A 278 15.19 -4.81 -0.38
C LEU A 278 16.48 -4.12 0.07
N ILE A 279 17.64 -4.63 -0.37
CA ILE A 279 18.94 -4.06 -0.04
C ILE A 279 19.04 -2.63 -0.56
N GLY A 280 18.65 -2.42 -1.82
CA GLY A 280 18.64 -1.11 -2.45
C GLY A 280 17.75 -0.11 -1.74
N SER A 281 16.52 -0.49 -1.42
CA SER A 281 15.57 0.33 -0.67
C SER A 281 16.08 0.68 0.73
N TYR A 282 16.70 -0.27 1.43
CA TYR A 282 17.29 -0.03 2.74
C TYR A 282 18.39 1.05 2.69
N PHE A 283 19.34 0.93 1.75
CA PHE A 283 20.41 1.92 1.62
C PHE A 283 19.92 3.25 1.08
N ALA A 284 18.93 3.26 0.18
CA ALA A 284 18.33 4.49 -0.35
C ALA A 284 17.56 5.29 0.73
N SER A 285 16.84 4.62 1.63
CA SER A 285 16.00 5.27 2.65
C SER A 285 16.73 5.68 3.92
N LYS A 286 17.98 5.22 4.13
CA LYS A 286 18.76 5.53 5.32
C LYS A 286 19.27 6.97 5.29
N LYS A 287 18.84 7.79 6.26
CA LYS A 287 19.41 9.13 6.47
C LYS A 287 20.87 9.01 6.90
N HIS A 288 21.74 9.73 6.23
CA HIS A 288 23.19 9.81 6.49
C HIS A 288 23.57 11.22 6.94
#